data_8880b2d35747a4db5e0b5b4e617afa4e
#
_entry.id   8880b2d35747a4db5e0b5b4e617afa4e
#
_cell.length_a   1.000
_cell.length_b   1.000
_cell.length_c   1.000
_cell.angle_alpha   90.00
_cell.angle_beta   90.00
_cell.angle_gamma   90.00
#
_symmetry.space_group_name_H-M   'P 1'
#
loop_
_entity.id
_entity.type
_entity.pdbx_description
1 polymer ?
#
loop_
_entity_poly.entity_id
_entity_poly.type
_entity_poly.pdbx_seq_one_letter_code
_entity_poly.pdbx_strand_id
1 'polypeptide(L)'
;MRMRYRHLSGLLGFFLLPAVVLAQEKLPQPDDTAAIVREMQSCSSQVAALERLDCYDRLLVPARPDFTGALVKAQSQGEAWRRAIDQEKQRTGHGTEFLITQTDGDRPSVIITTPALGNVPPRPVLMFSCVDNITRMQIALSQPQHDSDIALTLITEAGTLQTRWFIRENGYLLEASRGLAGIDEIKHLFGAKTLNVESGTNGVSEKMTFTIAGLAQTIMPLRAACHWAG
;
A
#
# COMPACT_ATOMS: atom_id res chain seq x y z
N MET A 1 -25.17 66.30 -59.98
CA MET A 1 -25.36 65.42 -58.83
C MET A 1 -24.94 64.00 -59.23
N ARG A 2 -23.71 63.54 -58.85
CA ARG A 2 -23.19 62.24 -59.25
C ARG A 2 -23.18 61.31 -58.04
N MET A 3 -23.96 60.23 -58.04
CA MET A 3 -24.06 59.19 -57.04
C MET A 3 -22.97 58.17 -57.31
N ARG A 4 -22.07 57.95 -56.30
CA ARG A 4 -20.99 56.93 -56.36
C ARG A 4 -21.49 55.68 -55.64
N TYR A 5 -21.60 54.57 -56.37
CA TYR A 5 -21.76 53.25 -55.81
C TYR A 5 -20.43 52.72 -55.25
N ARG A 6 -20.42 52.32 -53.99
CA ARG A 6 -19.31 51.60 -53.37
C ARG A 6 -19.64 50.11 -53.35
N HIS A 7 -18.79 49.36 -54.03
CA HIS A 7 -18.83 47.89 -53.99
C HIS A 7 -18.38 47.41 -52.60
N LEU A 8 -19.22 46.62 -51.91
CA LEU A 8 -18.87 45.84 -50.76
C LEU A 8 -18.47 44.43 -51.24
N SER A 9 -17.19 44.09 -51.14
CA SER A 9 -16.71 42.75 -51.36
C SER A 9 -16.91 41.92 -50.06
N GLY A 10 -17.81 40.93 -50.11
CA GLY A 10 -18.03 39.99 -49.03
C GLY A 10 -16.92 38.94 -49.03
N LEU A 11 -16.19 38.87 -47.92
CA LEU A 11 -15.28 37.77 -47.60
C LEU A 11 -16.09 36.59 -47.03
N LEU A 12 -16.21 35.49 -47.80
CA LEU A 12 -16.69 34.20 -47.31
C LEU A 12 -15.59 33.57 -46.42
N GLY A 13 -15.77 33.65 -45.12
CA GLY A 13 -14.97 32.90 -44.15
C GLY A 13 -15.33 31.41 -44.17
N PHE A 14 -14.41 30.60 -44.63
CA PHE A 14 -14.51 29.13 -44.58
C PHE A 14 -14.23 28.69 -43.12
N PHE A 15 -15.28 28.37 -42.38
CA PHE A 15 -15.14 27.73 -41.05
C PHE A 15 -14.78 26.27 -41.23
N LEU A 16 -13.51 25.94 -41.02
CA LEU A 16 -13.03 24.56 -40.83
C LEU A 16 -13.44 24.10 -39.44
N LEU A 17 -14.49 23.30 -39.33
CA LEU A 17 -14.85 22.58 -38.13
C LEU A 17 -13.85 21.40 -37.94
N PRO A 18 -13.21 21.25 -36.78
CA PRO A 18 -12.40 20.07 -36.51
C PRO A 18 -13.33 18.84 -36.40
N ALA A 19 -13.08 17.86 -37.22
CA ALA A 19 -13.73 16.54 -37.10
C ALA A 19 -13.28 15.90 -35.77
N VAL A 20 -14.15 15.87 -34.78
CA VAL A 20 -13.95 15.05 -33.55
C VAL A 20 -14.10 13.60 -33.97
N VAL A 21 -12.98 12.91 -34.10
CA VAL A 21 -12.96 11.45 -34.24
C VAL A 21 -13.34 10.87 -32.87
N LEU A 22 -14.59 10.52 -32.70
CA LEU A 22 -15.05 9.68 -31.60
C LEU A 22 -14.46 8.29 -31.83
N ALA A 23 -13.45 7.92 -31.01
CA ALA A 23 -13.01 6.56 -30.92
C ALA A 23 -14.19 5.72 -30.38
N GLN A 24 -14.85 4.99 -31.26
CA GLN A 24 -15.83 3.98 -30.85
C GLN A 24 -15.09 2.85 -30.18
N GLU A 25 -15.20 2.72 -28.86
CA GLU A 25 -14.87 1.49 -28.17
C GLU A 25 -15.74 0.37 -28.75
N LYS A 26 -15.09 -0.55 -29.44
CA LYS A 26 -15.75 -1.73 -30.05
C LYS A 26 -16.26 -2.61 -28.91
N LEU A 27 -17.56 -2.59 -28.67
CA LEU A 27 -18.23 -3.55 -27.79
C LEU A 27 -17.92 -4.97 -28.27
N PRO A 28 -17.61 -5.93 -27.37
CA PRO A 28 -17.37 -7.31 -27.76
C PRO A 28 -18.56 -7.87 -28.54
N GLN A 29 -18.29 -8.48 -29.67
CA GLN A 29 -19.32 -9.08 -30.47
C GLN A 29 -19.83 -10.40 -29.84
N PRO A 30 -21.10 -10.80 -30.04
CA PRO A 30 -21.66 -12.04 -29.47
C PRO A 30 -20.83 -13.30 -29.79
N ASP A 31 -20.19 -13.35 -30.95
CA ASP A 31 -19.32 -14.45 -31.36
C ASP A 31 -18.05 -14.56 -30.51
N ASP A 32 -17.48 -13.45 -30.08
CA ASP A 32 -16.31 -13.43 -29.20
C ASP A 32 -16.65 -13.99 -27.80
N THR A 33 -17.83 -13.68 -27.30
CA THR A 33 -18.31 -14.19 -25.99
C THR A 33 -18.53 -15.71 -26.04
N ALA A 34 -19.11 -16.24 -27.13
CA ALA A 34 -19.33 -17.67 -27.29
C ALA A 34 -18.00 -18.44 -27.44
N ALA A 35 -16.98 -17.83 -28.05
CA ALA A 35 -15.65 -18.41 -28.14
C ALA A 35 -15.00 -18.50 -26.77
N ILE A 36 -15.02 -17.41 -25.99
CA ILE A 36 -14.48 -17.37 -24.62
C ILE A 36 -15.14 -18.40 -23.71
N VAL A 37 -16.46 -18.54 -23.77
CA VAL A 37 -17.20 -19.55 -22.99
C VAL A 37 -16.77 -20.98 -23.33
N ARG A 38 -16.55 -21.30 -24.60
CA ARG A 38 -16.05 -22.61 -25.02
C ARG A 38 -14.65 -22.91 -24.50
N GLU A 39 -13.76 -21.90 -24.52
CA GLU A 39 -12.40 -22.03 -23.98
C GLU A 39 -12.42 -22.17 -22.46
N MET A 40 -13.29 -21.46 -21.76
CA MET A 40 -13.51 -21.65 -20.32
C MET A 40 -13.98 -23.06 -19.99
N GLN A 41 -14.86 -23.64 -20.81
CA GLN A 41 -15.28 -25.02 -20.64
C GLN A 41 -14.11 -26.00 -20.81
N SER A 42 -13.19 -25.73 -21.73
CA SER A 42 -11.98 -26.56 -21.89
C SER A 42 -11.07 -26.50 -20.67
N CYS A 43 -10.96 -25.35 -20.02
CA CYS A 43 -10.21 -25.20 -18.76
C CYS A 43 -10.82 -26.08 -17.64
N SER A 44 -12.13 -26.27 -17.60
CA SER A 44 -12.80 -27.09 -16.57
C SER A 44 -12.37 -28.56 -16.60
N SER A 45 -11.87 -29.04 -17.72
CA SER A 45 -11.38 -30.43 -17.88
C SER A 45 -9.98 -30.66 -17.27
N GLN A 46 -9.26 -29.63 -16.89
CA GLN A 46 -7.95 -29.75 -16.23
C GLN A 46 -8.11 -30.40 -14.85
N VAL A 47 -7.39 -31.50 -14.61
CA VAL A 47 -7.49 -32.27 -13.37
C VAL A 47 -6.84 -31.51 -12.18
N ALA A 48 -5.66 -30.93 -12.41
CA ALA A 48 -4.95 -30.20 -11.39
C ALA A 48 -5.57 -28.79 -11.16
N ALA A 49 -5.86 -28.46 -9.90
CA ALA A 49 -6.56 -27.22 -9.57
C ALA A 49 -5.77 -25.96 -9.96
N LEU A 50 -4.45 -25.97 -9.82
CA LEU A 50 -3.61 -24.84 -10.19
C LEU A 50 -3.51 -24.64 -11.70
N GLU A 51 -3.41 -25.73 -12.46
CA GLU A 51 -3.41 -25.68 -13.93
C GLU A 51 -4.75 -25.17 -14.47
N ARG A 52 -5.85 -25.59 -13.84
CA ARG A 52 -7.19 -25.12 -14.18
C ARG A 52 -7.33 -23.61 -13.91
N LEU A 53 -6.82 -23.11 -12.76
CA LEU A 53 -6.82 -21.69 -12.43
C LEU A 53 -5.99 -20.90 -13.45
N ASP A 54 -4.76 -21.33 -13.74
CA ASP A 54 -3.88 -20.71 -14.73
C ASP A 54 -4.51 -20.67 -16.14
N CYS A 55 -5.25 -21.69 -16.51
CA CYS A 55 -6.01 -21.73 -17.76
C CYS A 55 -7.10 -20.64 -17.80
N TYR A 56 -7.89 -20.50 -16.76
CA TYR A 56 -8.89 -19.43 -16.65
C TYR A 56 -8.26 -18.05 -16.63
N ASP A 57 -7.18 -17.86 -15.89
CA ASP A 57 -6.49 -16.58 -15.79
C ASP A 57 -5.97 -16.13 -17.15
N ARG A 58 -5.42 -17.03 -17.96
CA ARG A 58 -4.97 -16.71 -19.33
C ARG A 58 -6.09 -16.27 -20.26
N LEU A 59 -7.31 -16.76 -20.06
CA LEU A 59 -8.46 -16.40 -20.88
C LEU A 59 -9.10 -15.07 -20.45
N LEU A 60 -9.12 -14.81 -19.13
CA LEU A 60 -9.82 -13.66 -18.55
C LEU A 60 -8.94 -12.41 -18.44
N VAL A 61 -7.63 -12.59 -18.50
CA VAL A 61 -6.67 -11.48 -18.52
C VAL A 61 -6.13 -11.33 -19.95
N PRO A 62 -6.81 -10.62 -20.84
CA PRO A 62 -6.21 -10.29 -22.13
C PRO A 62 -4.92 -9.55 -21.84
N ALA A 63 -3.84 -9.96 -22.49
CA ALA A 63 -2.54 -9.30 -22.41
C ALA A 63 -2.69 -7.85 -22.86
N ARG A 64 -3.01 -6.97 -21.90
CA ARG A 64 -2.92 -5.53 -22.07
C ARG A 64 -1.51 -5.14 -21.68
N PRO A 65 -0.61 -4.84 -22.62
CA PRO A 65 0.79 -4.56 -22.32
C PRO A 65 0.98 -3.39 -21.37
N ASP A 66 0.00 -2.50 -21.25
CA ASP A 66 0.11 -1.23 -20.54
C ASP A 66 -0.47 -1.27 -19.12
N PHE A 67 -1.26 -2.27 -18.78
CA PHE A 67 -1.94 -2.36 -17.48
C PHE A 67 -1.19 -3.25 -16.48
N THR A 68 -0.36 -4.17 -16.95
CA THR A 68 0.32 -5.17 -16.10
C THR A 68 1.37 -4.55 -15.19
N GLY A 69 2.13 -3.55 -15.65
CA GLY A 69 3.19 -2.95 -14.84
C GLY A 69 2.68 -2.14 -13.64
N ALA A 70 1.62 -1.35 -13.83
CA ALA A 70 1.07 -0.50 -12.76
C ALA A 70 0.21 -1.29 -11.77
N LEU A 71 -0.61 -2.25 -12.24
CA LEU A 71 -1.43 -3.11 -11.37
C LEU A 71 -0.58 -4.12 -10.60
N VAL A 72 0.42 -4.75 -11.23
CA VAL A 72 1.35 -5.66 -10.55
C VAL A 72 2.17 -4.88 -9.51
N LYS A 73 2.59 -3.65 -9.81
CA LYS A 73 3.29 -2.82 -8.83
C LYS A 73 2.38 -2.33 -7.70
N ALA A 74 1.11 -2.03 -7.99
CA ALA A 74 0.11 -1.67 -6.97
C ALA A 74 -0.33 -2.88 -6.12
N GLN A 75 -0.33 -4.10 -6.67
CA GLN A 75 -0.61 -5.34 -5.94
C GLN A 75 0.61 -5.88 -5.19
N SER A 76 1.83 -5.51 -5.57
CA SER A 76 3.06 -5.95 -4.88
C SER A 76 3.18 -5.36 -3.48
N GLN A 77 2.63 -4.17 -3.27
CA GLN A 77 2.63 -3.49 -1.99
C GLN A 77 1.24 -3.67 -1.36
N GLY A 78 1.09 -4.61 -0.44
CA GLY A 78 -0.18 -5.00 0.14
C GLY A 78 -0.94 -3.90 0.88
N GLU A 79 -2.04 -4.26 1.51
CA GLU A 79 -2.97 -3.30 2.14
C GLU A 79 -2.38 -2.61 3.37
N ALA A 80 -1.64 -3.36 4.20
CA ALA A 80 -1.05 -2.78 5.42
C ALA A 80 0.07 -1.78 5.06
N TRP A 81 0.88 -2.07 4.05
CA TRP A 81 1.87 -1.13 3.53
C TRP A 81 1.21 0.16 3.03
N ARG A 82 0.17 0.03 2.19
CA ARG A 82 -0.57 1.20 1.68
C ARG A 82 -1.15 2.03 2.82
N ARG A 83 -1.74 1.39 3.82
CA ARG A 83 -2.29 2.07 5.00
C ARG A 83 -1.26 2.92 5.72
N ALA A 84 -0.05 2.40 5.93
CA ALA A 84 1.05 3.15 6.54
C ALA A 84 1.48 4.35 5.68
N ILE A 85 1.68 4.13 4.39
CA ILE A 85 2.16 5.18 3.47
C ILE A 85 1.08 6.25 3.23
N ASP A 86 -0.19 5.86 3.09
CA ASP A 86 -1.27 6.81 2.86
C ASP A 86 -1.51 7.69 4.10
N GLN A 87 -1.31 7.16 5.30
CA GLN A 87 -1.33 7.97 6.50
C GLN A 87 -0.16 8.97 6.52
N GLU A 88 1.04 8.55 6.18
CA GLU A 88 2.21 9.43 6.13
C GLU A 88 2.13 10.51 5.04
N LYS A 89 1.36 10.31 3.96
CA LYS A 89 1.06 11.37 2.98
C LYS A 89 0.29 12.55 3.57
N GLN A 90 -0.40 12.35 4.69
CA GLN A 90 -1.12 13.42 5.40
C GLN A 90 -0.20 14.24 6.30
N ARG A 91 1.05 13.82 6.49
CA ARG A 91 2.01 14.54 7.31
C ARG A 91 2.40 15.86 6.68
N THR A 92 2.26 16.93 7.44
CA THR A 92 2.72 18.26 7.05
C THR A 92 4.16 18.46 7.54
N GLY A 93 5.07 18.77 6.63
CA GLY A 93 6.48 19.00 6.98
C GLY A 93 7.31 17.73 7.17
N HIS A 94 8.43 17.84 7.89
CA HIS A 94 9.42 16.78 8.08
C HIS A 94 9.40 16.17 9.49
N GLY A 95 8.38 16.44 10.27
CA GLY A 95 8.24 15.93 11.64
C GLY A 95 8.21 14.40 11.72
N THR A 96 8.50 13.89 12.91
CA THR A 96 8.52 12.45 13.22
C THR A 96 7.63 12.10 14.40
N GLU A 97 6.74 13.02 14.77
CA GLU A 97 5.71 12.78 15.77
C GLU A 97 4.73 11.70 15.27
N PHE A 98 4.08 11.03 16.19
CA PHE A 98 3.04 10.08 15.82
C PHE A 98 1.87 10.77 15.08
N LEU A 99 1.49 10.20 13.93
CA LEU A 99 0.19 10.47 13.33
C LEU A 99 -0.80 9.40 13.78
N ILE A 100 -2.02 9.81 14.13
CA ILE A 100 -3.07 8.91 14.60
C ILE A 100 -4.29 9.12 13.72
N THR A 101 -4.81 8.04 13.15
CA THR A 101 -6.13 8.00 12.51
C THR A 101 -6.97 6.98 13.24
N GLN A 102 -8.20 7.36 13.55
CA GLN A 102 -9.18 6.52 14.21
C GLN A 102 -10.49 6.56 13.42
N THR A 103 -11.12 5.41 13.25
CA THR A 103 -12.47 5.29 12.73
C THR A 103 -13.40 4.78 13.82
N ASP A 104 -14.62 5.31 13.84
CA ASP A 104 -15.66 4.89 14.75
C ASP A 104 -16.56 3.81 14.10
N GLY A 105 -17.43 3.20 14.87
CA GLY A 105 -18.42 2.21 14.41
C GLY A 105 -18.28 0.86 15.09
N ASP A 106 -18.97 -0.15 14.57
CA ASP A 106 -18.99 -1.51 15.14
C ASP A 106 -17.63 -2.23 15.10
N ARG A 107 -16.76 -1.79 14.22
CA ARG A 107 -15.36 -2.27 14.10
C ARG A 107 -14.42 -1.08 14.06
N PRO A 108 -14.15 -0.47 15.19
CA PRO A 108 -13.24 0.67 15.24
C PRO A 108 -11.85 0.24 14.76
N SER A 109 -11.21 1.08 13.98
CA SER A 109 -9.81 0.88 13.62
C SER A 109 -8.96 2.06 14.10
N VAL A 110 -7.74 1.76 14.54
CA VAL A 110 -6.77 2.77 14.95
C VAL A 110 -5.46 2.51 14.26
N ILE A 111 -4.93 3.52 13.60
CA ILE A 111 -3.64 3.49 12.91
C ILE A 111 -2.75 4.58 13.50
N ILE A 112 -1.56 4.20 13.93
CA ILE A 112 -0.55 5.09 14.51
C ILE A 112 0.73 4.90 13.73
N THR A 113 1.29 5.96 13.14
CA THR A 113 2.52 5.87 12.35
C THR A 113 3.58 6.89 12.77
N THR A 114 4.83 6.52 12.56
CA THR A 114 5.99 7.42 12.62
C THR A 114 7.01 7.00 11.56
N PRO A 115 7.60 7.94 10.80
CA PRO A 115 8.60 7.63 9.79
C PRO A 115 9.99 7.50 10.41
N ALA A 116 10.86 6.73 9.76
CA ALA A 116 12.26 6.61 10.16
C ALA A 116 13.00 7.94 10.11
N LEU A 117 13.95 8.12 11.03
CA LEU A 117 14.84 9.27 11.08
C LEU A 117 15.96 9.16 10.03
N GLY A 118 16.44 10.30 9.56
CA GLY A 118 17.68 10.40 8.77
C GLY A 118 17.64 9.89 7.33
N ASN A 119 16.52 9.32 6.87
CA ASN A 119 16.39 8.82 5.52
C ASN A 119 15.73 9.86 4.61
N VAL A 120 16.19 9.90 3.35
CA VAL A 120 15.49 10.66 2.30
C VAL A 120 14.20 9.91 1.92
N PRO A 121 13.07 10.60 1.72
CA PRO A 121 11.85 9.93 1.27
C PRO A 121 12.03 9.13 -0.05
N PRO A 122 11.37 7.98 -0.19
CA PRO A 122 10.44 7.35 0.76
C PRO A 122 11.15 6.69 1.95
N ARG A 123 10.72 7.03 3.16
CA ARG A 123 11.27 6.52 4.41
C ARG A 123 10.51 5.27 4.88
N PRO A 124 11.17 4.30 5.55
CA PRO A 124 10.45 3.27 6.28
C PRO A 124 9.48 3.89 7.30
N VAL A 125 8.35 3.24 7.52
CA VAL A 125 7.30 3.73 8.42
C VAL A 125 7.00 2.67 9.46
N LEU A 126 7.22 2.98 10.73
CA LEU A 126 6.76 2.16 11.85
C LEU A 126 5.27 2.43 12.07
N MET A 127 4.48 1.38 12.12
CA MET A 127 3.04 1.42 12.30
C MET A 127 2.59 0.51 13.43
N PHE A 128 1.76 1.06 14.32
CA PHE A 128 0.96 0.28 15.26
C PHE A 128 -0.50 0.37 14.79
N SER A 129 -1.18 -0.75 14.72
CA SER A 129 -2.56 -0.75 14.25
C SER A 129 -3.46 -1.70 15.04
N CYS A 130 -4.70 -1.30 15.23
CA CYS A 130 -5.82 -2.16 15.56
C CYS A 130 -6.77 -2.17 14.38
N VAL A 131 -6.88 -3.29 13.71
CA VAL A 131 -7.78 -3.51 12.58
C VAL A 131 -8.39 -4.90 12.74
N ASP A 132 -9.71 -4.99 12.65
CA ASP A 132 -10.46 -6.23 12.87
C ASP A 132 -10.15 -6.88 14.24
N ASN A 133 -10.05 -6.08 15.30
CA ASN A 133 -9.66 -6.49 16.65
C ASN A 133 -8.29 -7.18 16.75
N ILE A 134 -7.41 -6.95 15.79
CA ILE A 134 -6.06 -7.52 15.81
C ILE A 134 -5.04 -6.40 15.95
N THR A 135 -4.29 -6.44 17.05
CA THR A 135 -3.13 -5.58 17.27
C THR A 135 -1.97 -6.03 16.39
N ARG A 136 -1.35 -5.11 15.69
CA ARG A 136 -0.14 -5.34 14.89
C ARG A 136 0.90 -4.25 15.15
N MET A 137 2.16 -4.64 15.16
CA MET A 137 3.32 -3.76 15.02
C MET A 137 4.04 -4.13 13.74
N GLN A 138 4.22 -3.18 12.85
CA GLN A 138 4.69 -3.40 11.49
C GLN A 138 5.64 -2.28 11.05
N ILE A 139 6.54 -2.58 10.12
CA ILE A 139 7.36 -1.57 9.44
C ILE A 139 7.12 -1.70 7.94
N ALA A 140 6.55 -0.65 7.34
CA ALA A 140 6.46 -0.52 5.89
C ALA A 140 7.82 -0.08 5.34
N LEU A 141 8.37 -0.88 4.43
CA LEU A 141 9.70 -0.67 3.85
C LEU A 141 9.61 0.09 2.52
N SER A 142 10.66 0.83 2.18
CA SER A 142 10.82 1.49 0.87
C SER A 142 11.34 0.53 -0.21
N GLN A 143 12.05 -0.53 0.19
CA GLN A 143 12.58 -1.58 -0.68
C GLN A 143 12.16 -2.95 -0.15
N PRO A 144 11.87 -3.94 -1.01
CA PRO A 144 11.42 -5.25 -0.56
C PRO A 144 12.59 -6.09 -0.01
N GLN A 145 12.28 -6.89 1.00
CA GLN A 145 13.11 -8.00 1.48
C GLN A 145 12.69 -9.29 0.79
N HIS A 146 13.61 -10.25 0.65
CA HIS A 146 13.37 -11.47 -0.14
C HIS A 146 13.16 -12.74 0.68
N ASP A 147 13.44 -12.69 1.99
CA ASP A 147 13.27 -13.83 2.90
C ASP A 147 11.82 -13.94 3.39
N SER A 148 11.49 -15.03 4.07
CA SER A 148 10.16 -15.23 4.69
C SER A 148 10.05 -14.57 6.07
N ASP A 149 11.16 -14.43 6.76
CA ASP A 149 11.30 -13.82 8.08
C ASP A 149 12.71 -13.26 8.28
N ILE A 150 12.87 -12.41 9.27
CA ILE A 150 14.11 -11.71 9.56
C ILE A 150 14.37 -11.67 11.08
N ALA A 151 15.61 -11.97 11.49
CA ALA A 151 16.03 -11.73 12.85
C ALA A 151 16.34 -10.24 13.05
N LEU A 152 15.71 -9.64 14.05
CA LEU A 152 15.85 -8.23 14.38
C LEU A 152 16.34 -8.06 15.81
N THR A 153 17.11 -6.99 16.00
CA THR A 153 17.47 -6.48 17.32
C THR A 153 16.78 -5.12 17.50
N LEU A 154 15.85 -5.06 18.44
CA LEU A 154 15.18 -3.85 18.87
C LEU A 154 15.94 -3.23 20.02
N ILE A 155 16.48 -2.06 19.84
CA ILE A 155 17.32 -1.37 20.82
C ILE A 155 16.64 -0.06 21.23
N THR A 156 16.43 0.10 22.53
CA THR A 156 15.90 1.31 23.16
C THR A 156 16.81 1.77 24.29
N GLU A 157 16.55 2.91 24.90
CA GLU A 157 17.25 3.36 26.10
C GLU A 157 16.99 2.43 27.33
N ALA A 158 15.90 1.67 27.30
CA ALA A 158 15.53 0.76 28.39
C ALA A 158 16.17 -0.62 28.25
N GLY A 159 16.63 -0.99 27.05
CA GLY A 159 17.22 -2.31 26.82
C GLY A 159 17.19 -2.75 25.36
N THR A 160 17.57 -4.01 25.19
CA THR A 160 17.67 -4.67 23.89
C THR A 160 16.80 -5.91 23.89
N LEU A 161 16.00 -6.10 22.84
CA LEU A 161 15.18 -7.27 22.59
C LEU A 161 15.58 -7.90 21.25
N GLN A 162 15.93 -9.18 21.28
CA GLN A 162 16.12 -9.96 20.05
C GLN A 162 14.80 -10.64 19.70
N THR A 163 14.35 -10.48 18.48
CA THR A 163 13.07 -11.02 18.02
C THR A 163 13.18 -11.46 16.56
N ARG A 164 12.18 -12.18 16.10
CA ARG A 164 12.07 -12.59 14.70
C ARG A 164 10.74 -12.12 14.15
N TRP A 165 10.81 -11.30 13.10
CA TRP A 165 9.62 -10.77 12.44
C TRP A 165 9.40 -11.45 11.11
N PHE A 166 8.14 -11.51 10.72
CA PHE A 166 7.72 -12.06 9.43
C PHE A 166 7.86 -10.99 8.34
N ILE A 167 8.28 -11.43 7.16
CA ILE A 167 8.27 -10.61 5.96
C ILE A 167 6.97 -10.90 5.22
N ARG A 168 6.20 -9.85 4.92
CA ARG A 168 4.87 -9.91 4.32
C ARG A 168 4.79 -9.00 3.10
N GLU A 169 3.66 -9.10 2.38
CA GLU A 169 3.31 -8.20 1.30
C GLU A 169 4.44 -8.07 0.26
N ASN A 170 4.90 -9.21 -0.25
CA ASN A 170 5.97 -9.32 -1.27
C ASN A 170 7.27 -8.62 -0.84
N GLY A 171 7.60 -8.69 0.45
CA GLY A 171 8.85 -8.13 0.97
C GLY A 171 8.75 -6.71 1.50
N TYR A 172 7.66 -6.02 1.29
CA TYR A 172 7.53 -4.60 1.65
C TYR A 172 7.09 -4.34 3.08
N LEU A 173 6.76 -5.39 3.84
CA LEU A 173 6.26 -5.22 5.21
C LEU A 173 6.97 -6.18 6.17
N LEU A 174 7.59 -5.63 7.22
CA LEU A 174 8.01 -6.41 8.39
C LEU A 174 6.87 -6.40 9.40
N GLU A 175 6.54 -7.57 9.95
CA GLU A 175 5.46 -7.73 10.92
C GLU A 175 5.93 -8.51 12.14
N ALA A 176 5.78 -7.91 13.32
CA ALA A 176 5.99 -8.57 14.61
C ALA A 176 5.02 -9.72 14.85
N SER A 177 5.22 -10.45 15.92
CA SER A 177 4.25 -11.44 16.39
C SER A 177 2.87 -10.82 16.58
N ARG A 178 1.82 -11.63 16.41
CA ARG A 178 0.42 -11.22 16.63
C ARG A 178 -0.08 -11.64 18.00
N GLY A 179 -1.20 -11.07 18.42
CA GLY A 179 -1.84 -11.40 19.70
C GLY A 179 -0.99 -10.97 20.89
N LEU A 180 -1.00 -11.76 21.95
CA LEU A 180 -0.33 -11.41 23.22
C LEU A 180 1.17 -11.18 23.06
N ALA A 181 1.87 -12.03 22.29
CA ALA A 181 3.31 -11.87 22.05
C ALA A 181 3.64 -10.53 21.38
N GLY A 182 2.86 -10.12 20.38
CA GLY A 182 3.04 -8.81 19.74
C GLY A 182 2.71 -7.63 20.66
N ILE A 183 1.70 -7.78 21.53
CA ILE A 183 1.38 -6.80 22.56
C ILE A 183 2.54 -6.65 23.54
N ASP A 184 3.16 -7.76 23.94
CA ASP A 184 4.30 -7.73 24.85
C ASP A 184 5.52 -7.09 24.20
N GLU A 185 5.79 -7.35 22.92
CA GLU A 185 6.83 -6.63 22.17
C GLU A 185 6.59 -5.11 22.18
N ILE A 186 5.35 -4.67 21.95
CA ILE A 186 4.99 -3.24 22.01
C ILE A 186 5.20 -2.67 23.42
N LYS A 187 4.83 -3.40 24.46
CA LYS A 187 5.00 -2.96 25.85
C LYS A 187 6.48 -2.76 26.23
N HIS A 188 7.40 -3.53 25.64
CA HIS A 188 8.84 -3.34 25.84
C HIS A 188 9.35 -1.99 25.32
N LEU A 189 8.61 -1.33 24.44
CA LEU A 189 8.96 -0.01 23.90
C LEU A 189 8.48 1.14 24.80
N PHE A 190 7.67 0.86 25.83
CA PHE A 190 7.11 1.92 26.67
C PHE A 190 8.18 2.61 27.51
N GLY A 191 8.07 3.93 27.60
CA GLY A 191 9.01 4.78 28.31
C GLY A 191 10.27 5.15 27.51
N ALA A 192 10.55 4.46 26.42
CA ALA A 192 11.66 4.84 25.54
C ALA A 192 11.32 6.05 24.67
N LYS A 193 12.36 6.76 24.25
CA LYS A 193 12.25 7.91 23.33
C LYS A 193 12.57 7.51 21.90
N THR A 194 13.47 6.54 21.75
CA THR A 194 14.02 6.12 20.46
C THR A 194 13.96 4.61 20.35
N LEU A 195 13.61 4.12 19.17
CA LEU A 195 13.71 2.72 18.78
C LEU A 195 14.70 2.60 17.62
N ASN A 196 15.77 1.86 17.81
CA ASN A 196 16.63 1.40 16.73
C ASN A 196 16.25 -0.04 16.40
N VAL A 197 16.01 -0.30 15.13
CA VAL A 197 15.76 -1.64 14.58
C VAL A 197 16.95 -2.00 13.72
N GLU A 198 17.65 -3.06 14.10
CA GLU A 198 18.84 -3.54 13.38
C GLU A 198 18.60 -4.95 12.86
N SER A 199 18.90 -5.18 11.59
CA SER A 199 18.92 -6.50 10.98
C SER A 199 20.36 -6.95 10.75
N GLY A 200 20.68 -8.17 11.16
CA GLY A 200 22.00 -8.76 11.03
C GLY A 200 22.07 -9.81 9.93
N THR A 201 21.55 -9.57 8.73
CA THR A 201 21.61 -10.54 7.63
C THR A 201 22.78 -10.23 6.69
N ASN A 202 23.68 -11.21 6.46
CA ASN A 202 24.74 -11.19 5.44
C ASN A 202 25.75 -10.03 5.50
N GLY A 203 26.08 -9.52 6.71
CA GLY A 203 27.13 -8.51 6.90
C GLY A 203 26.76 -7.09 6.50
N VAL A 204 25.54 -6.84 6.09
CA VAL A 204 24.97 -5.51 5.89
C VAL A 204 23.94 -5.28 7.01
N SER A 205 24.32 -4.49 8.00
CA SER A 205 23.42 -4.06 9.05
C SER A 205 22.55 -2.92 8.52
N GLU A 206 21.31 -3.19 8.16
CA GLU A 206 20.34 -2.12 7.95
C GLU A 206 19.83 -1.65 9.30
N LYS A 207 20.03 -0.37 9.57
CA LYS A 207 19.56 0.28 10.78
C LYS A 207 18.46 1.27 10.46
N MET A 208 17.32 1.09 11.10
CA MET A 208 16.20 2.03 11.07
C MET A 208 16.02 2.63 12.46
N THR A 209 15.90 3.95 12.55
CA THR A 209 15.70 4.65 13.81
C THR A 209 14.36 5.37 13.78
N PHE A 210 13.56 5.21 14.83
CA PHE A 210 12.24 5.82 14.97
C PHE A 210 12.13 6.62 16.27
N THR A 211 11.43 7.76 16.24
CA THR A 211 11.03 8.47 17.45
C THR A 211 9.77 7.80 18.00
N ILE A 212 9.85 7.30 19.24
CA ILE A 212 8.72 6.65 19.93
C ILE A 212 8.39 7.30 21.28
N ALA A 213 8.88 8.52 21.50
CA ALA A 213 8.60 9.27 22.72
C ALA A 213 7.08 9.40 22.92
N GLY A 214 6.60 9.07 24.13
CA GLY A 214 5.18 9.15 24.45
C GLY A 214 4.32 7.98 23.91
N LEU A 215 4.90 6.92 23.35
CA LEU A 215 4.16 5.78 22.81
C LEU A 215 3.12 5.22 23.77
N ALA A 216 3.44 5.08 25.07
CA ALA A 216 2.52 4.52 26.06
C ALA A 216 1.21 5.32 26.17
N GLN A 217 1.25 6.63 25.97
CA GLN A 217 0.07 7.50 25.95
C GLN A 217 -0.61 7.48 24.58
N THR A 218 0.19 7.59 23.53
CA THR A 218 -0.28 7.62 22.13
C THR A 218 -1.06 6.36 21.75
N ILE A 219 -0.70 5.20 22.29
CA ILE A 219 -1.32 3.90 21.95
C ILE A 219 -2.64 3.64 22.70
N MET A 220 -3.07 4.50 23.61
CA MET A 220 -4.28 4.30 24.41
C MET A 220 -5.55 4.05 23.56
N PRO A 221 -5.82 4.79 22.47
CA PRO A 221 -6.96 4.52 21.61
C PRO A 221 -6.89 3.11 20.97
N LEU A 222 -5.70 2.67 20.55
CA LEU A 222 -5.48 1.35 19.99
C LEU A 222 -5.74 0.25 21.02
N ARG A 223 -5.28 0.42 22.25
CA ARG A 223 -5.55 -0.51 23.36
C ARG A 223 -7.03 -0.66 23.61
N ALA A 224 -7.78 0.44 23.59
CA ALA A 224 -9.23 0.44 23.75
C ALA A 224 -9.93 -0.29 22.58
N ALA A 225 -9.55 0.03 21.35
CA ALA A 225 -10.12 -0.58 20.15
C ALA A 225 -9.84 -2.09 20.03
N CYS A 226 -8.64 -2.51 20.45
CA CYS A 226 -8.21 -3.93 20.42
C CYS A 226 -8.39 -4.67 21.77
N HIS A 227 -9.13 -4.10 22.72
CA HIS A 227 -9.50 -4.72 23.99
C HIS A 227 -8.29 -5.32 24.75
N TRP A 228 -7.19 -4.57 24.84
CA TRP A 228 -6.06 -5.06 25.64
C TRP A 228 -6.48 -5.21 27.10
N ALA A 229 -6.19 -6.37 27.67
CA ALA A 229 -6.33 -6.54 29.11
C ALA A 229 -5.45 -5.53 29.85
N GLY A 230 -6.01 -4.91 30.88
CA GLY A 230 -5.36 -3.88 31.67
C GLY A 230 -4.17 -4.40 32.47
#